data_e9bf623acd04ac0210348dabc5772fd5
#
_entry.id   e9bf623acd04ac0210348dabc5772fd5
#
_cell.length_a   1.000
_cell.length_b   1.000
_cell.length_c   1.000
_cell.angle_alpha   90.00
_cell.angle_beta   90.00
_cell.angle_gamma   90.00
#
_symmetry.space_group_name_H-M   'P 1'
#
loop_
_entity.id
_entity.type
_entity.pdbx_description
1 polymer ?
#
loop_
_entity_poly.entity_id
_entity_poly.type
_entity_poly.pdbx_seq_one_letter_code
_entity_poly.pdbx_strand_id
1 'polypeptide(L)'
;STLDQIVLSVAPPERMVAVNMSMKDPINSNMVEVAEQVEKTIQRPSVEYIVSLHPDIVLIADWQYLELADPLRDSGLNVVVGRGPHNLAEVRDLVRLTTDAIGEHRRGDILLRKMDEKLAEIAEKVQAIPESERKSVVFLSLMSTYGGIGSSFDDACHHAGVINGVSAYGLRNGQE
;
A
#
# COMPACT_ATOMS: atom_id res chain seq x y z
N SER A 1 -7.31 -0.80 2.19
CA SER A 1 -5.85 -0.90 2.47
C SER A 1 -5.05 -0.86 1.16
N THR A 2 -3.74 -0.75 1.25
CA THR A 2 -2.86 -0.82 0.06
C THR A 2 -3.03 -2.14 -0.69
N LEU A 3 -3.22 -3.25 0.01
CA LEU A 3 -3.48 -4.56 -0.59
C LEU A 3 -4.77 -4.57 -1.43
N ASP A 4 -5.86 -3.98 -0.91
CA ASP A 4 -7.10 -3.85 -1.70
C ASP A 4 -6.88 -3.05 -2.98
N GLN A 5 -6.12 -1.95 -2.92
CA GLN A 5 -5.82 -1.13 -4.11
C GLN A 5 -5.03 -1.91 -5.15
N ILE A 6 -4.05 -2.73 -4.73
CA ILE A 6 -3.29 -3.58 -5.65
C ILE A 6 -4.24 -4.58 -6.32
N VAL A 7 -5.08 -5.29 -5.54
CA VAL A 7 -6.02 -6.27 -6.10
C VAL A 7 -7.01 -5.62 -7.05
N LEU A 8 -7.64 -4.50 -6.65
CA LEU A 8 -8.56 -3.73 -7.50
C LEU A 8 -7.93 -3.23 -8.81
N SER A 9 -6.60 -3.01 -8.81
CA SER A 9 -5.86 -2.56 -9.99
C SER A 9 -5.56 -3.68 -11.00
N VAL A 10 -5.57 -4.96 -10.57
CA VAL A 10 -5.11 -6.08 -11.39
C VAL A 10 -6.16 -7.18 -11.58
N ALA A 11 -7.11 -7.34 -10.67
CA ALA A 11 -8.14 -8.37 -10.73
C ALA A 11 -9.52 -7.78 -11.05
N PRO A 12 -10.39 -8.52 -11.77
CA PRO A 12 -11.76 -8.10 -11.93
C PRO A 12 -12.49 -8.13 -10.58
N PRO A 13 -13.37 -7.15 -10.30
CA PRO A 13 -14.02 -6.99 -9.00
C PRO A 13 -14.86 -8.20 -8.59
N GLU A 14 -15.35 -9.00 -9.52
CA GLU A 14 -16.12 -10.23 -9.29
C GLU A 14 -15.30 -11.30 -8.57
N ARG A 15 -13.98 -11.22 -8.60
CA ARG A 15 -13.09 -12.10 -7.86
C ARG A 15 -12.91 -11.69 -6.40
N MET A 16 -13.36 -10.50 -6.03
CA MET A 16 -13.29 -10.01 -4.67
C MET A 16 -14.58 -10.34 -3.92
N VAL A 17 -14.49 -11.20 -2.93
CA VAL A 17 -15.64 -11.57 -2.06
C VAL A 17 -16.06 -10.40 -1.19
N ALA A 18 -15.10 -9.60 -0.74
CA ALA A 18 -15.32 -8.38 0.02
C ALA A 18 -14.10 -7.45 -0.09
N VAL A 19 -14.31 -6.18 0.13
CA VAL A 19 -13.29 -5.12 0.12
C VAL A 19 -13.37 -4.28 1.40
N ASN A 20 -12.25 -3.71 1.85
CA ASN A 20 -12.27 -2.79 2.97
C ASN A 20 -13.17 -1.59 2.64
N MET A 21 -14.04 -1.20 3.57
CA MET A 21 -15.01 -0.11 3.36
C MET A 21 -14.35 1.21 2.95
N SER A 22 -13.12 1.48 3.43
CA SER A 22 -12.38 2.68 3.06
C SER A 22 -12.05 2.77 1.56
N MET A 23 -12.13 1.67 0.81
CA MET A 23 -11.89 1.67 -0.64
C MET A 23 -13.04 2.31 -1.43
N LYS A 24 -14.23 2.42 -0.84
CA LYS A 24 -15.38 3.13 -1.41
C LYS A 24 -15.44 4.62 -1.04
N ASP A 25 -14.48 5.10 -0.24
CA ASP A 25 -14.35 6.49 0.15
C ASP A 25 -13.34 7.22 -0.73
N PRO A 26 -13.72 8.28 -1.47
CA PRO A 26 -12.81 9.01 -2.35
C PRO A 26 -11.68 9.76 -1.62
N ILE A 27 -11.79 9.95 -0.30
CA ILE A 27 -10.70 10.51 0.52
C ILE A 27 -9.58 9.47 0.72
N ASN A 28 -9.95 8.18 0.77
CA ASN A 28 -9.05 7.09 1.12
C ASN A 28 -8.61 6.24 -0.08
N SER A 29 -9.26 6.37 -1.23
CA SER A 29 -9.04 5.50 -2.38
C SER A 29 -9.18 6.23 -3.71
N ASN A 30 -8.30 5.90 -4.65
CA ASN A 30 -8.44 6.27 -6.06
C ASN A 30 -9.12 5.17 -6.89
N MET A 31 -9.59 4.09 -6.25
CA MET A 31 -10.22 2.92 -6.89
C MET A 31 -11.72 2.80 -6.56
N VAL A 32 -12.37 3.92 -6.19
CA VAL A 32 -13.76 3.94 -5.74
C VAL A 32 -14.71 3.31 -6.75
N GLU A 33 -14.62 3.69 -8.03
CA GLU A 33 -15.49 3.18 -9.09
C GLU A 33 -15.42 1.66 -9.26
N VAL A 34 -14.22 1.09 -9.08
CA VAL A 34 -14.01 -0.37 -9.15
C VAL A 34 -14.47 -1.01 -7.84
N ALA A 35 -14.16 -0.40 -6.70
CA ALA A 35 -14.55 -0.91 -5.38
C ALA A 35 -16.07 -0.94 -5.18
N GLU A 36 -16.81 -0.01 -5.79
CA GLU A 36 -18.28 0.01 -5.77
C GLU A 36 -18.91 -1.24 -6.42
N GLN A 37 -18.20 -1.89 -7.33
CA GLN A 37 -18.64 -3.12 -7.98
C GLN A 37 -18.51 -4.36 -7.07
N VAL A 38 -17.73 -4.26 -5.98
CA VAL A 38 -17.65 -5.32 -4.97
C VAL A 38 -18.81 -5.17 -4.00
N GLU A 39 -19.68 -6.20 -3.94
CA GLU A 39 -20.92 -6.14 -3.17
C GLU A 39 -20.69 -5.96 -1.67
N LYS A 40 -19.78 -6.76 -1.10
CA LYS A 40 -19.56 -6.79 0.34
C LYS A 40 -18.39 -5.93 0.78
N THR A 41 -18.56 -5.28 1.93
CA THR A 41 -17.50 -4.48 2.56
C THR A 41 -17.17 -4.99 3.96
N ILE A 42 -15.90 -4.81 4.34
CA ILE A 42 -15.41 -5.12 5.69
C ILE A 42 -14.97 -3.83 6.35
N GLN A 43 -15.55 -3.52 7.51
CA GLN A 43 -15.13 -2.39 8.35
C GLN A 43 -14.41 -2.88 9.61
N ARG A 44 -14.99 -3.87 10.26
CA ARG A 44 -14.43 -4.51 11.47
C ARG A 44 -14.42 -6.01 11.23
N PRO A 45 -13.31 -6.57 10.76
CA PRO A 45 -13.22 -7.99 10.49
C PRO A 45 -13.29 -8.82 11.77
N SER A 46 -14.00 -9.95 11.70
CA SER A 46 -13.87 -11.03 12.66
C SER A 46 -13.60 -12.33 11.92
N VAL A 47 -13.01 -13.32 12.61
CA VAL A 47 -12.70 -14.61 12.04
C VAL A 47 -13.97 -15.27 11.49
N GLU A 48 -15.05 -15.27 12.27
CA GLU A 48 -16.33 -15.89 11.92
C GLU A 48 -16.93 -15.26 10.65
N TYR A 49 -16.86 -13.92 10.56
CA TYR A 49 -17.37 -13.22 9.39
C TYR A 49 -16.56 -13.55 8.15
N ILE A 50 -15.21 -13.51 8.24
CA ILE A 50 -14.34 -13.83 7.10
C ILE A 50 -14.55 -15.28 6.65
N VAL A 51 -14.62 -16.26 7.59
CA VAL A 51 -14.90 -17.66 7.28
C VAL A 51 -16.26 -17.82 6.59
N SER A 52 -17.27 -17.07 7.01
CA SER A 52 -18.62 -17.14 6.41
C SER A 52 -18.67 -16.65 4.96
N LEU A 53 -17.66 -15.89 4.53
CA LEU A 53 -17.53 -15.41 3.14
C LEU A 53 -16.96 -16.48 2.20
N HIS A 54 -16.42 -17.57 2.73
CA HIS A 54 -15.78 -18.67 1.98
C HIS A 54 -14.72 -18.18 0.97
N PRO A 55 -13.75 -17.35 1.37
CA PRO A 55 -12.71 -16.88 0.45
C PRO A 55 -11.70 -17.98 0.16
N ASP A 56 -11.17 -18.03 -1.07
CA ASP A 56 -10.04 -18.90 -1.43
C ASP A 56 -8.72 -18.40 -0.82
N ILE A 57 -8.61 -17.08 -0.61
CA ILE A 57 -7.44 -16.43 -0.04
C ILE A 57 -7.85 -15.20 0.76
N VAL A 58 -7.14 -14.96 1.86
CA VAL A 58 -7.27 -13.75 2.68
C VAL A 58 -5.94 -12.98 2.66
N LEU A 59 -6.00 -11.70 2.31
CA LEU A 59 -4.84 -10.81 2.32
C LEU A 59 -4.92 -9.91 3.55
N ILE A 60 -3.89 -9.93 4.40
CA ILE A 60 -3.80 -9.15 5.64
C ILE A 60 -2.55 -8.26 5.56
N ALA A 61 -2.69 -7.00 5.99
CA ALA A 61 -1.57 -6.09 6.19
C ALA A 61 -0.98 -6.27 7.60
N ASP A 62 0.35 -6.30 7.72
CA ASP A 62 1.01 -6.48 9.03
C ASP A 62 0.81 -5.30 9.99
N TRP A 63 0.41 -4.14 9.46
CA TRP A 63 0.07 -2.96 10.26
C TRP A 63 -1.42 -2.84 10.60
N GLN A 64 -2.24 -3.80 10.15
CA GLN A 64 -3.69 -3.79 10.38
C GLN A 64 -4.24 -5.22 10.41
N TYR A 65 -4.80 -5.62 11.54
CA TYR A 65 -5.45 -6.92 11.76
C TYR A 65 -4.52 -8.13 11.69
N LEU A 66 -3.22 -7.96 11.94
CA LEU A 66 -2.25 -9.06 11.95
C LEU A 66 -2.66 -10.17 12.93
N GLU A 67 -3.30 -9.80 14.04
CA GLU A 67 -3.80 -10.71 15.07
C GLU A 67 -4.83 -11.72 14.55
N LEU A 68 -5.47 -11.45 13.40
CA LEU A 68 -6.42 -12.38 12.78
C LEU A 68 -5.72 -13.44 11.91
N ALA A 69 -4.44 -13.28 11.57
CA ALA A 69 -3.77 -14.15 10.60
C ALA A 69 -3.74 -15.61 11.06
N ASP A 70 -3.31 -15.88 12.29
CA ASP A 70 -3.21 -17.24 12.81
C ASP A 70 -4.60 -17.87 13.08
N PRO A 71 -5.56 -17.20 13.72
CA PRO A 71 -6.92 -17.73 13.85
C PRO A 71 -7.60 -18.07 12.51
N LEU A 72 -7.34 -17.28 11.45
CA LEU A 72 -7.86 -17.58 10.13
C LEU A 72 -7.19 -18.80 9.49
N ARG A 73 -5.87 -18.95 9.66
CA ARG A 73 -5.13 -20.16 9.24
C ARG A 73 -5.63 -21.41 9.98
N ASP A 74 -5.82 -21.29 11.28
CA ASP A 74 -6.37 -22.37 12.11
C ASP A 74 -7.79 -22.79 11.68
N SER A 75 -8.53 -21.85 11.09
CA SER A 75 -9.85 -22.10 10.48
C SER A 75 -9.77 -22.72 9.06
N GLY A 76 -8.55 -23.03 8.58
CA GLY A 76 -8.32 -23.68 7.29
C GLY A 76 -8.22 -22.72 6.10
N LEU A 77 -8.18 -21.39 6.33
CA LEU A 77 -8.08 -20.43 5.24
C LEU A 77 -6.62 -20.20 4.82
N ASN A 78 -6.42 -19.95 3.53
CA ASN A 78 -5.13 -19.52 3.01
C ASN A 78 -4.92 -18.01 3.30
N VAL A 79 -3.95 -17.67 4.16
CA VAL A 79 -3.71 -16.30 4.61
C VAL A 79 -2.32 -15.84 4.19
N VAL A 80 -2.27 -14.78 3.41
CA VAL A 80 -1.04 -14.09 3.00
C VAL A 80 -0.95 -12.75 3.72
N VAL A 81 0.19 -12.51 4.36
CA VAL A 81 0.47 -11.26 5.08
C VAL A 81 1.42 -10.40 4.28
N GLY A 82 0.96 -9.21 3.92
CA GLY A 82 1.77 -8.18 3.26
C GLY A 82 2.40 -7.25 4.28
N ARG A 83 3.69 -6.95 4.13
CA ARG A 83 4.40 -6.00 4.98
C ARG A 83 4.18 -4.57 4.52
N GLY A 84 4.09 -3.63 5.47
CA GLY A 84 4.03 -2.20 5.20
C GLY A 84 5.31 -1.71 4.50
N PRO A 85 5.21 -1.16 3.28
CA PRO A 85 6.39 -0.72 2.55
C PRO A 85 6.93 0.60 3.09
N HIS A 86 8.24 0.72 3.24
CA HIS A 86 8.96 1.92 3.65
C HIS A 86 9.65 2.64 2.47
N ASN A 87 9.74 1.99 1.32
CA ASN A 87 10.37 2.50 0.12
C ASN A 87 9.78 1.87 -1.14
N LEU A 88 10.14 2.39 -2.32
CA LEU A 88 9.64 1.90 -3.60
C LEU A 88 10.04 0.45 -3.92
N ALA A 89 11.18 -0.03 -3.41
CA ALA A 89 11.57 -1.43 -3.60
C ALA A 89 10.59 -2.36 -2.87
N GLU A 90 10.26 -2.04 -1.62
CA GLU A 90 9.29 -2.79 -0.82
C GLU A 90 7.87 -2.66 -1.38
N VAL A 91 7.51 -1.53 -2.00
CA VAL A 91 6.25 -1.41 -2.76
C VAL A 91 6.20 -2.42 -3.91
N ARG A 92 7.31 -2.56 -4.67
CA ARG A 92 7.39 -3.57 -5.74
C ARG A 92 7.23 -4.99 -5.22
N ASP A 93 7.87 -5.29 -4.10
CA ASP A 93 7.78 -6.61 -3.47
C ASP A 93 6.35 -6.90 -2.98
N LEU A 94 5.67 -5.89 -2.41
CA LEU A 94 4.28 -6.02 -1.99
C LEU A 94 3.34 -6.24 -3.19
N VAL A 95 3.56 -5.54 -4.31
CA VAL A 95 2.79 -5.76 -5.54
C VAL A 95 3.00 -7.19 -6.03
N ARG A 96 4.26 -7.67 -6.12
CA ARG A 96 4.55 -9.05 -6.55
C ARG A 96 3.91 -10.07 -5.62
N LEU A 97 4.14 -9.95 -4.31
CA LEU A 97 3.53 -10.84 -3.32
C LEU A 97 2.02 -10.95 -3.51
N THR A 98 1.35 -9.81 -3.67
CA THR A 98 -0.11 -9.76 -3.79
C THR A 98 -0.58 -10.38 -5.10
N THR A 99 0.05 -10.01 -6.22
CA THR A 99 -0.37 -10.48 -7.53
C THR A 99 -0.04 -11.96 -7.75
N ASP A 100 1.06 -12.45 -7.17
CA ASP A 100 1.43 -13.86 -7.18
C ASP A 100 0.42 -14.69 -6.37
N ALA A 101 0.05 -14.19 -5.20
CA ALA A 101 -0.91 -14.86 -4.33
C ALA A 101 -2.29 -15.08 -4.98
N ILE A 102 -2.73 -14.13 -5.82
CA ILE A 102 -4.02 -14.20 -6.52
C ILE A 102 -3.92 -14.72 -7.97
N GLY A 103 -2.71 -15.12 -8.42
CA GLY A 103 -2.50 -15.65 -9.77
C GLY A 103 -2.52 -14.61 -10.89
N GLU A 104 -2.32 -13.33 -10.58
CA GLU A 104 -2.34 -12.21 -11.54
C GLU A 104 -0.93 -11.68 -11.88
N HIS A 105 0.07 -12.56 -11.95
CA HIS A 105 1.49 -12.22 -12.21
C HIS A 105 1.66 -11.26 -13.38
N ARG A 106 1.05 -11.59 -14.53
CA ARG A 106 1.19 -10.79 -15.75
C ARG A 106 0.64 -9.37 -15.59
N ARG A 107 -0.49 -9.21 -14.88
CA ARG A 107 -1.08 -7.90 -14.62
C ARG A 107 -0.26 -7.13 -13.59
N GLY A 108 0.33 -7.83 -12.63
CA GLY A 108 1.31 -7.28 -11.70
C GLY A 108 2.52 -6.69 -12.40
N ASP A 109 3.10 -7.42 -13.36
CA ASP A 109 4.22 -6.93 -14.16
C ASP A 109 3.86 -5.69 -15.00
N ILE A 110 2.65 -5.64 -15.54
CA ILE A 110 2.15 -4.46 -16.28
C ILE A 110 2.01 -3.26 -15.32
N LEU A 111 1.48 -3.47 -14.12
CA LEU A 111 1.34 -2.43 -13.09
C LEU A 111 2.70 -1.86 -12.69
N LEU A 112 3.67 -2.74 -12.41
CA LEU A 112 5.04 -2.35 -12.04
C LEU A 112 5.74 -1.59 -13.15
N ARG A 113 5.59 -2.01 -14.41
CA ARG A 113 6.17 -1.32 -15.56
C ARG A 113 5.61 0.09 -15.69
N LYS A 114 4.28 0.28 -15.57
CA LYS A 114 3.66 1.60 -15.60
C LYS A 114 4.17 2.50 -14.46
N MET A 115 4.39 1.93 -13.28
CA MET A 115 4.98 2.64 -12.15
C MET A 115 6.41 3.08 -12.47
N ASP A 116 7.25 2.19 -13.03
CA ASP A 116 8.63 2.50 -13.38
C ASP A 116 8.74 3.55 -14.50
N GLU A 117 7.89 3.49 -15.51
CA GLU A 117 7.78 4.51 -16.56
C GLU A 117 7.46 5.88 -15.94
N LYS A 118 6.51 5.93 -15.00
CA LYS A 118 6.14 7.18 -14.33
C LYS A 118 7.24 7.71 -13.43
N LEU A 119 7.94 6.83 -12.74
CA LEU A 119 9.10 7.22 -11.91
C LEU A 119 10.25 7.74 -12.77
N ALA A 120 10.49 7.18 -13.96
CA ALA A 120 11.49 7.69 -14.90
C ALA A 120 11.16 9.10 -15.39
N GLU A 121 9.90 9.38 -15.76
CA GLU A 121 9.44 10.73 -16.12
C GLU A 121 9.66 11.75 -14.97
N ILE A 122 9.40 11.32 -13.72
CA ILE A 122 9.62 12.17 -12.54
C ILE A 122 11.11 12.42 -12.35
N ALA A 123 11.94 11.37 -12.46
CA ALA A 123 13.40 11.49 -12.31
C ALA A 123 14.02 12.47 -13.31
N GLU A 124 13.58 12.46 -14.58
CA GLU A 124 14.03 13.44 -15.57
C GLU A 124 13.72 14.90 -15.15
N LYS A 125 12.51 15.13 -14.64
CA LYS A 125 12.12 16.46 -14.15
C LYS A 125 12.94 16.89 -12.93
N VAL A 126 13.17 15.96 -12.01
CA VAL A 126 13.93 16.21 -10.77
C VAL A 126 15.39 16.50 -11.08
N GLN A 127 16.01 15.80 -12.05
CA GLN A 127 17.39 16.05 -12.47
C GLN A 127 17.59 17.47 -13.03
N ALA A 128 16.57 18.08 -13.60
CA ALA A 128 16.62 19.45 -14.12
C ALA A 128 16.58 20.52 -13.01
N ILE A 129 16.26 20.15 -11.76
CA ILE A 129 16.15 21.09 -10.63
C ILE A 129 17.50 21.13 -9.89
N PRO A 130 18.20 22.27 -9.87
CA PRO A 130 19.40 22.44 -9.05
C PRO A 130 19.12 22.14 -7.57
N GLU A 131 20.07 21.53 -6.89
CA GLU A 131 19.90 21.15 -5.48
C GLU A 131 19.56 22.36 -4.59
N SER A 132 20.15 23.53 -4.89
CA SER A 132 19.89 24.80 -4.20
C SER A 132 18.45 25.33 -4.38
N GLU A 133 17.73 24.85 -5.39
CA GLU A 133 16.35 25.26 -5.68
C GLU A 133 15.31 24.26 -5.16
N ARG A 134 15.75 23.11 -4.63
CA ARG A 134 14.86 22.10 -4.07
C ARG A 134 14.13 22.65 -2.85
N LYS A 135 12.82 22.42 -2.82
CA LYS A 135 11.97 22.85 -1.70
C LYS A 135 12.09 21.89 -0.53
N SER A 136 12.03 22.44 0.67
CA SER A 136 11.92 21.63 1.89
C SER A 136 10.45 21.40 2.24
N VAL A 137 10.14 20.18 2.67
CA VAL A 137 8.80 19.75 3.11
C VAL A 137 8.89 19.10 4.47
N VAL A 138 7.85 19.27 5.27
CA VAL A 138 7.71 18.62 6.57
C VAL A 138 6.35 17.92 6.62
N PHE A 139 6.35 16.65 7.00
CA PHE A 139 5.13 15.92 7.28
C PHE A 139 4.73 16.14 8.75
N LEU A 140 3.60 16.81 8.96
CA LEU A 140 3.05 17.03 10.29
C LEU A 140 1.97 15.98 10.57
N SER A 141 2.21 15.15 11.57
CA SER A 141 1.25 14.17 12.06
C SER A 141 0.97 14.40 13.53
N LEU A 142 -0.29 14.20 13.95
CA LEU A 142 -0.65 14.19 15.38
C LEU A 142 0.01 13.05 16.15
N MET A 143 0.53 12.04 15.44
CA MET A 143 1.26 10.91 16.01
C MET A 143 2.78 11.10 15.92
N SER A 144 3.24 12.29 15.96
CA SER A 144 4.54 12.98 16.07
C SER A 144 5.78 12.43 15.34
N THR A 145 5.98 11.15 15.17
CA THR A 145 7.29 10.60 14.76
C THR A 145 7.31 9.92 13.38
N TYR A 146 6.27 10.13 12.59
CA TYR A 146 6.21 9.63 11.23
C TYR A 146 6.86 10.61 10.24
N GLY A 147 7.59 10.09 9.25
CA GLY A 147 8.12 10.87 8.15
C GLY A 147 9.62 11.15 8.23
N GLY A 148 10.34 10.61 9.25
CA GLY A 148 11.80 10.68 9.33
C GLY A 148 12.52 9.68 8.43
N ILE A 149 13.84 9.60 8.56
CA ILE A 149 14.71 8.68 7.84
C ILE A 149 14.17 7.24 7.94
N GLY A 150 14.01 6.58 6.79
CA GLY A 150 13.52 5.21 6.71
C GLY A 150 11.99 5.09 6.65
N SER A 151 11.26 6.19 6.47
CA SER A 151 9.83 6.18 6.19
C SER A 151 9.53 6.19 4.70
N SER A 152 8.34 5.77 4.31
CA SER A 152 7.84 5.90 2.94
C SER A 152 7.73 7.37 2.49
N PHE A 153 7.51 8.29 3.42
CA PHE A 153 7.52 9.73 3.15
C PHE A 153 8.93 10.23 2.79
N ASP A 154 9.96 9.76 3.51
CA ASP A 154 11.35 10.09 3.22
C ASP A 154 11.78 9.60 1.84
N ASP A 155 11.44 8.37 1.51
CA ASP A 155 11.69 7.79 0.18
C ASP A 155 10.95 8.56 -0.93
N ALA A 156 9.68 8.93 -0.69
CA ALA A 156 8.91 9.75 -1.62
C ALA A 156 9.53 11.15 -1.82
N CYS A 157 10.02 11.80 -0.76
CA CYS A 157 10.73 13.07 -0.86
C CYS A 157 11.97 12.96 -1.72
N HIS A 158 12.75 11.88 -1.53
CA HIS A 158 13.94 11.62 -2.32
C HIS A 158 13.62 11.53 -3.82
N HIS A 159 12.64 10.74 -4.18
CA HIS A 159 12.20 10.55 -5.57
C HIS A 159 11.53 11.80 -6.17
N ALA A 160 10.85 12.60 -5.36
CA ALA A 160 10.23 13.86 -5.78
C ALA A 160 11.22 15.04 -5.88
N GLY A 161 12.49 14.85 -5.49
CA GLY A 161 13.51 15.89 -5.53
C GLY A 161 13.28 17.01 -4.51
N VAL A 162 12.58 16.73 -3.41
CA VAL A 162 12.38 17.66 -2.30
C VAL A 162 13.21 17.23 -1.08
N ILE A 163 13.50 18.19 -0.20
CA ILE A 163 14.24 17.95 1.04
C ILE A 163 13.23 17.59 2.13
N ASN A 164 13.37 16.41 2.72
CA ASN A 164 12.61 16.08 3.92
C ASN A 164 13.21 16.82 5.13
N GLY A 165 12.48 17.81 5.65
CA GLY A 165 12.96 18.64 6.76
C GLY A 165 13.20 17.84 8.03
N VAL A 166 12.45 16.77 8.29
CA VAL A 166 12.65 15.89 9.47
C VAL A 166 13.95 15.10 9.32
N SER A 167 14.16 14.49 8.16
CA SER A 167 15.37 13.70 7.86
C SER A 167 16.64 14.58 7.82
N ALA A 168 16.51 15.84 7.41
CA ALA A 168 17.61 16.79 7.38
C ALA A 168 18.18 17.07 8.78
N TYR A 169 17.39 16.91 9.84
CA TYR A 169 17.82 16.98 11.23
C TYR A 169 18.32 15.63 11.78
N GLY A 170 18.43 14.60 10.96
CA GLY A 170 18.90 13.28 11.37
C GLY A 170 17.87 12.43 12.13
N LEU A 171 16.62 12.86 12.18
CA LEU A 171 15.57 12.13 12.90
C LEU A 171 15.08 10.93 12.08
N ARG A 172 15.01 9.78 12.73
CA ARG A 172 14.51 8.54 12.12
C ARG A 172 13.01 8.40 12.33
N ASN A 173 12.38 7.60 11.47
CA ASN A 173 10.99 7.20 11.64
C ASN A 173 10.82 6.47 12.98
N GLY A 174 9.83 6.89 13.79
CA GLY A 174 9.57 6.31 15.12
C GLY A 174 10.48 6.81 16.25
N GLN A 175 11.31 7.84 16.03
CA GLN A 175 12.07 8.53 17.09
C GLN A 175 11.35 9.81 17.53
N GLU A 176 11.24 10.01 18.84
CA GLU A 176 10.78 11.27 19.47
C GLU A 176 11.90 12.27 19.64
#